data_92455865a31791655bfd81bd50e4f496
#
_entry.id   92455865a31791655bfd81bd50e4f496
#
_cell.length_a   1.000
_cell.length_b   1.000
_cell.length_c   1.000
_cell.angle_alpha   90.00
_cell.angle_beta   90.00
_cell.angle_gamma   90.00
#
_symmetry.space_group_name_H-M   'P 1'
#
loop_
_entity.id
_entity.type
_entity.pdbx_description
1 polymer ?
#
loop_
_entity_poly.entity_id
_entity_poly.type
_entity_poly.pdbx_seq_one_letter_code
_entity_poly.pdbx_strand_id
1 'polypeptide(L)'
;MRFSLIYEAQTTDASRAGDRRVFDEIVEQATLAEQMGFDVIWCVEHTALTNYAHMSAPETVLAFLAGKTSRIHLGHGVVCLPPAMNHPVKVAERIATLDLLSHGRVHFGVGKGGTQQEAGTFGYDLATLHPQIDEAMYLIPKIMTQDEIEHDGEFIKIPRRPIHPKPYQDPHPPMYLACTNTDTLTRAGQRGMGALVLGFGGPEDVAKKNEVYRQAWNTRKPEDQGGFRPYQHLAALCPTIVLKDGQQARKIGIKGQRYFMESLGHWYGAGPKPDPSKWEDDITTHDAEGKDVIKTQFASEKVSFDFSDPNMMLMNPNHAYGTVEDCIGYVQRLIDSGADEILFICQMGTIPQWAQLETLRNIGEHVIPHFRAQAKRAA
;
A
#
# COMPACT_ATOMS: atom_id res chain seq x y z
N MET A 1 -1.35 17.54 4.13
CA MET A 1 -2.15 16.37 3.70
C MET A 1 -1.74 15.97 2.29
N ARG A 2 -1.46 14.66 2.05
CA ARG A 2 -1.21 14.08 0.74
C ARG A 2 -2.38 13.23 0.28
N PHE A 3 -2.55 13.15 -1.04
CA PHE A 3 -3.58 12.38 -1.72
C PHE A 3 -2.93 11.49 -2.78
N SER A 4 -2.96 10.19 -2.57
CA SER A 4 -2.16 9.24 -3.33
C SER A 4 -3.00 8.08 -3.84
N LEU A 5 -2.48 7.35 -4.81
CA LEU A 5 -3.08 6.13 -5.32
C LEU A 5 -2.18 4.93 -4.99
N ILE A 6 -2.78 3.77 -4.80
CA ILE A 6 -2.06 2.51 -4.64
C ILE A 6 -2.60 1.46 -5.61
N TYR A 7 -1.69 0.69 -6.21
CA TYR A 7 -1.97 -0.32 -7.22
C TYR A 7 -1.42 -1.69 -6.84
N GLU A 8 -2.33 -2.67 -6.89
CA GLU A 8 -2.03 -4.11 -6.74
C GLU A 8 -1.85 -4.79 -8.11
N ALA A 9 -2.24 -4.15 -9.21
CA ALA A 9 -2.52 -4.78 -10.50
C ALA A 9 -3.49 -5.96 -10.36
N GLN A 10 -4.55 -5.76 -9.56
CA GLN A 10 -5.57 -6.78 -9.33
C GLN A 10 -6.45 -6.95 -10.56
N THR A 11 -6.71 -8.19 -10.95
CA THR A 11 -7.56 -8.52 -12.10
C THR A 11 -8.37 -9.78 -11.85
N THR A 12 -9.58 -9.84 -12.44
CA THR A 12 -10.41 -11.08 -12.48
C THR A 12 -9.99 -12.01 -13.62
N ASP A 13 -9.17 -11.53 -14.55
CA ASP A 13 -8.72 -12.24 -15.76
C ASP A 13 -7.20 -12.41 -15.73
N ALA A 14 -6.72 -13.60 -15.35
CA ALA A 14 -5.31 -13.95 -15.30
C ALA A 14 -4.75 -14.46 -16.65
N SER A 15 -5.38 -14.09 -17.75
CA SER A 15 -4.86 -14.36 -19.10
C SER A 15 -3.84 -13.29 -19.51
N ARG A 16 -3.07 -13.58 -20.59
CA ARG A 16 -2.18 -12.58 -21.22
C ARG A 16 -2.91 -11.29 -21.61
N ALA A 17 -4.17 -11.38 -22.02
CA ALA A 17 -4.98 -10.22 -22.37
C ALA A 17 -5.37 -9.43 -21.12
N GLY A 18 -5.71 -10.12 -20.03
CA GLY A 18 -6.00 -9.52 -18.74
C GLY A 18 -4.77 -8.83 -18.13
N ASP A 19 -3.60 -9.47 -18.18
CA ASP A 19 -2.33 -8.87 -17.74
C ASP A 19 -2.04 -7.59 -18.51
N ARG A 20 -2.08 -7.65 -19.85
CA ARG A 20 -1.87 -6.47 -20.66
C ARG A 20 -2.82 -5.35 -20.31
N ARG A 21 -4.13 -5.67 -20.23
CA ARG A 21 -5.17 -4.68 -19.93
C ARG A 21 -4.93 -3.98 -18.58
N VAL A 22 -4.65 -4.74 -17.51
CA VAL A 22 -4.49 -4.14 -16.17
C VAL A 22 -3.29 -3.19 -16.11
N PHE A 23 -2.19 -3.49 -16.80
CA PHE A 23 -1.04 -2.58 -16.85
C PHE A 23 -1.29 -1.37 -17.76
N ASP A 24 -1.96 -1.54 -18.91
CA ASP A 24 -2.37 -0.41 -19.77
C ASP A 24 -3.30 0.55 -18.97
N GLU A 25 -4.26 0.01 -18.20
CA GLU A 25 -5.17 0.76 -17.34
C GLU A 25 -4.43 1.51 -16.22
N ILE A 26 -3.46 0.89 -15.55
CA ILE A 26 -2.62 1.54 -14.52
C ILE A 26 -1.85 2.72 -15.09
N VAL A 27 -1.27 2.58 -16.28
CA VAL A 27 -0.52 3.67 -16.94
C VAL A 27 -1.45 4.84 -17.28
N GLU A 28 -2.65 4.57 -17.77
CA GLU A 28 -3.66 5.60 -18.05
C GLU A 28 -4.07 6.32 -16.76
N GLN A 29 -4.40 5.57 -15.71
CA GLN A 29 -4.80 6.11 -14.41
C GLN A 29 -3.68 6.94 -13.77
N ALA A 30 -2.45 6.46 -13.76
CA ALA A 30 -1.32 7.16 -13.16
C ALA A 30 -1.01 8.48 -13.90
N THR A 31 -1.13 8.48 -15.24
CA THR A 31 -0.95 9.68 -16.04
C THR A 31 -2.07 10.69 -15.77
N LEU A 32 -3.32 10.23 -15.67
CA LEU A 32 -4.45 11.07 -15.28
C LEU A 32 -4.29 11.62 -13.86
N ALA A 33 -3.82 10.80 -12.91
CA ALA A 33 -3.59 11.20 -11.53
C ALA A 33 -2.60 12.37 -11.41
N GLU A 34 -1.52 12.38 -12.19
CA GLU A 34 -0.61 13.53 -12.26
C GLU A 34 -1.35 14.79 -12.71
N GLN A 35 -2.18 14.70 -13.75
CA GLN A 35 -2.97 15.83 -14.27
C GLN A 35 -3.99 16.32 -13.23
N MET A 36 -4.60 15.39 -12.51
CA MET A 36 -5.60 15.64 -11.47
C MET A 36 -5.01 16.11 -10.13
N GLY A 37 -3.70 16.20 -10.02
CA GLY A 37 -3.05 16.80 -8.85
C GLY A 37 -2.80 15.85 -7.70
N PHE A 38 -2.83 14.54 -7.88
CA PHE A 38 -2.41 13.58 -6.88
C PHE A 38 -0.90 13.73 -6.55
N ASP A 39 -0.51 13.28 -5.36
CA ASP A 39 0.83 13.50 -4.83
C ASP A 39 1.77 12.30 -5.03
N VAL A 40 1.30 11.06 -4.87
CA VAL A 40 2.12 9.84 -5.00
C VAL A 40 1.35 8.72 -5.70
N ILE A 41 2.04 7.95 -6.53
CA ILE A 41 1.63 6.63 -7.02
C ILE A 41 2.40 5.58 -6.24
N TRP A 42 1.70 4.70 -5.54
CA TRP A 42 2.27 3.57 -4.84
C TRP A 42 2.01 2.28 -5.61
N CYS A 43 3.03 1.44 -5.75
CA CYS A 43 2.92 0.09 -6.29
C CYS A 43 3.35 -0.92 -5.22
N VAL A 44 2.55 -1.94 -5.00
CA VAL A 44 2.89 -3.08 -4.12
C VAL A 44 3.91 -4.00 -4.78
N GLU A 45 4.41 -4.99 -4.07
CA GLU A 45 5.18 -6.11 -4.62
C GLU A 45 4.61 -7.42 -4.13
N HIS A 46 4.07 -8.23 -5.06
CA HIS A 46 3.57 -9.57 -4.79
C HIS A 46 3.93 -10.53 -5.91
N THR A 47 4.28 -11.75 -5.57
CA THR A 47 4.67 -12.78 -6.54
C THR A 47 3.79 -14.02 -6.43
N ALA A 48 3.37 -14.54 -7.59
CA ALA A 48 2.57 -15.77 -7.71
C ALA A 48 1.21 -15.75 -7.01
N LEU A 49 0.63 -14.58 -6.76
CA LEU A 49 -0.68 -14.39 -6.14
C LEU A 49 -1.76 -14.08 -7.18
N THR A 50 -2.04 -15.06 -8.06
CA THR A 50 -2.98 -14.92 -9.17
C THR A 50 -4.33 -14.34 -8.74
N ASN A 51 -4.86 -13.40 -9.51
CA ASN A 51 -6.10 -12.68 -9.27
C ASN A 51 -6.08 -11.68 -8.09
N TYR A 52 -5.15 -11.82 -7.13
CA TYR A 52 -5.00 -10.84 -6.06
C TYR A 52 -4.09 -9.69 -6.49
N ALA A 53 -2.85 -10.01 -6.87
CA ALA A 53 -1.89 -8.98 -7.24
C ALA A 53 -0.93 -9.51 -8.32
N HIS A 54 -0.95 -8.84 -9.48
CA HIS A 54 -0.03 -9.11 -10.58
C HIS A 54 1.14 -8.11 -10.63
N MET A 55 1.25 -7.22 -9.64
CA MET A 55 2.35 -6.25 -9.48
C MET A 55 3.59 -6.95 -8.89
N SER A 56 4.29 -7.70 -9.74
CA SER A 56 5.46 -8.50 -9.31
C SER A 56 6.81 -7.82 -9.54
N ALA A 57 6.83 -6.73 -10.30
CA ALA A 57 8.03 -5.94 -10.60
C ALA A 57 7.71 -4.44 -10.52
N PRO A 58 7.37 -3.91 -9.32
CA PRO A 58 6.95 -2.52 -9.16
C PRO A 58 8.01 -1.52 -9.62
N GLU A 59 9.28 -1.82 -9.46
CA GLU A 59 10.38 -0.97 -9.92
C GLU A 59 10.34 -0.72 -11.43
N THR A 60 9.91 -1.71 -12.22
CA THR A 60 9.78 -1.57 -13.67
C THR A 60 8.62 -0.65 -14.03
N VAL A 61 7.48 -0.81 -13.36
CA VAL A 61 6.30 0.03 -13.56
C VAL A 61 6.59 1.46 -13.12
N LEU A 62 7.18 1.65 -11.94
CA LEU A 62 7.54 2.97 -11.42
C LEU A 62 8.58 3.69 -12.30
N ALA A 63 9.56 2.96 -12.85
CA ALA A 63 10.53 3.53 -13.80
C ALA A 63 9.87 3.97 -15.11
N PHE A 64 8.91 3.17 -15.62
CA PHE A 64 8.13 3.55 -16.80
C PHE A 64 7.29 4.79 -16.52
N LEU A 65 6.64 4.88 -15.35
CA LEU A 65 5.87 6.05 -14.92
C LEU A 65 6.76 7.27 -14.65
N ALA A 66 7.99 7.09 -14.18
CA ALA A 66 8.96 8.18 -14.02
C ALA A 66 9.23 8.92 -15.34
N GLY A 67 9.31 8.16 -16.44
CA GLY A 67 9.48 8.72 -17.80
C GLY A 67 8.19 9.31 -18.40
N LYS A 68 7.02 9.03 -17.84
CA LYS A 68 5.71 9.53 -18.29
C LYS A 68 5.20 10.73 -17.48
N THR A 69 5.81 11.00 -16.34
CA THR A 69 5.36 12.00 -15.35
C THR A 69 6.53 12.92 -14.97
N SER A 70 6.21 14.08 -14.41
CA SER A 70 7.24 15.08 -14.04
C SER A 70 7.14 15.56 -12.58
N ARG A 71 5.98 15.41 -11.95
CA ARG A 71 5.67 15.97 -10.63
C ARG A 71 5.29 14.91 -9.61
N ILE A 72 4.42 13.97 -9.99
CA ILE A 72 3.89 12.96 -9.06
C ILE A 72 5.04 12.10 -8.52
N HIS A 73 5.03 11.83 -7.23
CA HIS A 73 6.01 10.96 -6.59
C HIS A 73 5.71 9.48 -6.85
N LEU A 74 6.73 8.64 -6.66
CA LEU A 74 6.75 7.24 -7.00
C LEU A 74 7.09 6.42 -5.76
N GLY A 75 6.13 5.67 -5.25
CA GLY A 75 6.22 4.94 -4.01
C GLY A 75 6.27 3.43 -4.20
N HIS A 76 7.24 2.79 -3.57
CA HIS A 76 7.15 1.35 -3.32
C HIS A 76 6.27 1.12 -2.09
N GLY A 77 5.17 0.49 -2.26
CA GLY A 77 4.23 0.25 -1.15
C GLY A 77 3.84 -1.22 -0.97
N VAL A 78 4.84 -2.16 -0.91
CA VAL A 78 6.24 -2.00 -0.51
C VAL A 78 7.21 -2.84 -1.36
N VAL A 79 8.53 -2.73 -1.10
CA VAL A 79 9.50 -3.76 -1.52
C VAL A 79 9.54 -4.84 -0.46
N CYS A 80 9.41 -6.09 -0.86
CA CYS A 80 9.54 -7.25 0.02
C CYS A 80 11.02 -7.58 0.25
N LEU A 81 11.48 -7.56 1.51
CA LEU A 81 12.90 -7.62 1.86
C LEU A 81 13.52 -9.01 2.17
N PRO A 82 12.83 -10.18 2.08
CA PRO A 82 13.55 -11.43 2.21
C PRO A 82 14.71 -11.49 1.20
N PRO A 83 15.98 -11.71 1.63
CA PRO A 83 17.15 -11.63 0.76
C PRO A 83 17.13 -12.60 -0.42
N ALA A 84 16.42 -13.72 -0.28
CA ALA A 84 16.21 -14.69 -1.35
C ALA A 84 15.31 -14.14 -2.47
N MET A 85 14.36 -13.25 -2.14
CA MET A 85 13.50 -12.56 -3.09
C MET A 85 14.17 -11.29 -3.61
N ASN A 86 14.67 -10.45 -2.69
CA ASN A 86 15.26 -9.15 -2.99
C ASN A 86 16.56 -8.94 -2.20
N HIS A 87 17.70 -9.25 -2.80
CA HIS A 87 18.99 -9.00 -2.16
C HIS A 87 19.19 -7.49 -1.89
N PRO A 88 19.56 -7.05 -0.65
CA PRO A 88 19.57 -5.64 -0.25
C PRO A 88 20.46 -4.75 -1.12
N VAL A 89 21.55 -5.28 -1.69
CA VAL A 89 22.36 -4.54 -2.66
C VAL A 89 21.53 -4.20 -3.89
N LYS A 90 20.78 -5.16 -4.44
CA LYS A 90 19.93 -4.92 -5.62
C LYS A 90 18.76 -3.98 -5.31
N VAL A 91 18.21 -4.06 -4.11
CA VAL A 91 17.19 -3.10 -3.67
C VAL A 91 17.78 -1.68 -3.64
N ALA A 92 18.92 -1.48 -2.98
CA ALA A 92 19.56 -0.17 -2.90
C ALA A 92 19.89 0.41 -4.30
N GLU A 93 20.46 -0.42 -5.20
CA GLU A 93 20.79 -0.02 -6.57
C GLU A 93 19.53 0.40 -7.36
N ARG A 94 18.44 -0.38 -7.28
CA ARG A 94 17.18 -0.10 -7.99
C ARG A 94 16.50 1.17 -7.48
N ILE A 95 16.41 1.32 -6.15
CA ILE A 95 15.84 2.52 -5.52
C ILE A 95 16.65 3.76 -5.87
N ALA A 96 17.99 3.71 -5.75
CA ALA A 96 18.86 4.83 -6.11
C ALA A 96 18.76 5.18 -7.61
N THR A 97 18.70 4.18 -8.49
CA THR A 97 18.54 4.41 -9.93
C THR A 97 17.21 5.08 -10.25
N LEU A 98 16.10 4.60 -9.67
CA LEU A 98 14.78 5.20 -9.85
C LEU A 98 14.75 6.64 -9.31
N ASP A 99 15.40 6.89 -8.17
CA ASP A 99 15.46 8.20 -7.54
C ASP A 99 16.24 9.21 -8.40
N LEU A 100 17.34 8.79 -9.00
CA LEU A 100 18.09 9.59 -9.97
C LEU A 100 17.26 9.90 -11.22
N LEU A 101 16.64 8.88 -11.84
CA LEU A 101 15.85 9.02 -13.05
C LEU A 101 14.59 9.88 -12.83
N SER A 102 14.05 9.87 -11.64
CA SER A 102 12.87 10.66 -11.27
C SER A 102 13.20 12.02 -10.64
N HIS A 103 14.49 12.39 -10.52
CA HIS A 103 14.93 13.63 -9.88
C HIS A 103 14.42 13.81 -8.44
N GLY A 104 14.54 12.74 -7.62
CA GLY A 104 14.22 12.79 -6.19
C GLY A 104 12.74 12.61 -5.85
N ARG A 105 11.96 11.94 -6.70
CA ARG A 105 10.53 11.70 -6.46
C ARG A 105 10.21 10.36 -5.80
N VAL A 106 11.21 9.60 -5.32
CA VAL A 106 10.99 8.26 -4.76
C VAL A 106 10.58 8.31 -3.29
N HIS A 107 9.62 7.47 -2.92
CA HIS A 107 9.30 7.04 -1.55
C HIS A 107 9.58 5.53 -1.43
N PHE A 108 10.30 5.14 -0.38
CA PHE A 108 10.76 3.77 -0.23
C PHE A 108 10.06 3.06 0.91
N GLY A 109 8.99 2.34 0.60
CA GLY A 109 8.32 1.46 1.55
C GLY A 109 8.93 0.06 1.54
N VAL A 110 9.02 -0.55 2.72
CA VAL A 110 9.55 -1.90 2.94
C VAL A 110 8.54 -2.79 3.65
N GLY A 111 8.60 -4.08 3.37
CA GLY A 111 7.71 -5.05 3.96
C GLY A 111 8.29 -6.46 3.96
N LYS A 112 7.49 -7.40 4.47
CA LYS A 112 7.98 -8.77 4.67
C LYS A 112 7.69 -9.70 3.49
N GLY A 113 6.68 -9.44 2.64
CA GLY A 113 6.11 -10.52 1.85
C GLY A 113 5.74 -11.69 2.79
N GLY A 114 4.64 -12.29 2.73
CA GLY A 114 4.36 -13.17 3.87
C GLY A 114 3.43 -14.33 3.57
N THR A 115 3.22 -14.64 2.31
CA THR A 115 2.43 -15.81 1.94
C THR A 115 3.30 -17.05 1.82
N GLN A 116 2.70 -18.22 2.09
CA GLN A 116 3.34 -19.52 1.81
C GLN A 116 3.67 -19.66 0.32
N GLN A 117 2.88 -19.04 -0.55
CA GLN A 117 3.09 -19.07 -1.99
C GLN A 117 4.38 -18.34 -2.39
N GLU A 118 4.58 -17.13 -1.86
CA GLU A 118 5.82 -16.35 -2.11
C GLU A 118 7.03 -17.04 -1.51
N ALA A 119 6.94 -17.48 -0.25
CA ALA A 119 8.02 -18.19 0.42
C ALA A 119 8.45 -19.46 -0.33
N GLY A 120 7.49 -20.26 -0.80
CA GLY A 120 7.74 -21.45 -1.59
C GLY A 120 8.35 -21.16 -2.96
N THR A 121 7.96 -20.02 -3.60
CA THR A 121 8.50 -19.61 -4.89
C THR A 121 9.98 -19.26 -4.82
N PHE A 122 10.41 -18.58 -3.75
CA PHE A 122 11.80 -18.11 -3.58
C PHE A 122 12.63 -18.97 -2.62
N GLY A 123 12.01 -19.97 -1.97
CA GLY A 123 12.72 -20.92 -1.10
C GLY A 123 13.19 -20.32 0.24
N TYR A 124 12.51 -19.31 0.79
CA TYR A 124 12.81 -18.80 2.12
C TYR A 124 11.86 -19.34 3.19
N ASP A 125 12.35 -19.42 4.44
CA ASP A 125 11.59 -19.89 5.58
C ASP A 125 10.87 -18.73 6.28
N LEU A 126 9.54 -18.83 6.40
CA LEU A 126 8.70 -17.86 7.11
C LEU A 126 9.04 -17.76 8.60
N ALA A 127 9.60 -18.82 9.22
CA ALA A 127 9.99 -18.79 10.63
C ALA A 127 11.16 -17.84 10.91
N THR A 128 12.06 -17.64 9.92
CA THR A 128 13.21 -16.74 10.03
C THR A 128 13.00 -15.39 9.33
N LEU A 129 11.76 -15.12 8.87
CA LEU A 129 11.45 -13.97 8.03
C LEU A 129 11.75 -12.63 8.70
N HIS A 130 11.36 -12.46 9.98
CA HIS A 130 11.55 -11.19 10.68
C HIS A 130 13.03 -10.78 10.84
N PRO A 131 13.95 -11.66 11.35
CA PRO A 131 15.36 -11.30 11.44
C PRO A 131 16.01 -11.04 10.07
N GLN A 132 15.63 -11.77 9.01
CA GLN A 132 16.14 -11.51 7.66
C GLN A 132 15.78 -10.09 7.17
N ILE A 133 14.53 -9.67 7.40
CA ILE A 133 14.05 -8.35 7.00
C ILE A 133 14.73 -7.26 7.83
N ASP A 134 14.87 -7.48 9.13
CA ASP A 134 15.51 -6.51 10.01
C ASP A 134 16.95 -6.26 9.57
N GLU A 135 17.72 -7.32 9.27
CA GLU A 135 19.09 -7.20 8.77
C GLU A 135 19.13 -6.45 7.44
N ALA A 136 18.28 -6.79 6.46
CA ALA A 136 18.22 -6.12 5.18
C ALA A 136 17.81 -4.65 5.32
N MET A 137 16.82 -4.35 6.16
CA MET A 137 16.29 -3.00 6.34
C MET A 137 17.32 -2.03 6.94
N TYR A 138 18.14 -2.48 7.91
CA TYR A 138 19.22 -1.65 8.47
C TYR A 138 20.42 -1.52 7.52
N LEU A 139 20.62 -2.48 6.62
CA LEU A 139 21.74 -2.49 5.69
C LEU A 139 21.51 -1.57 4.47
N ILE A 140 20.29 -1.54 3.93
CA ILE A 140 19.98 -0.78 2.70
C ILE A 140 20.33 0.70 2.81
N PRO A 141 19.94 1.46 3.86
CA PRO A 141 20.32 2.86 4.00
C PRO A 141 21.85 3.07 4.06
N LYS A 142 22.59 2.13 4.69
CA LYS A 142 24.07 2.19 4.72
C LYS A 142 24.65 2.04 3.31
N ILE A 143 24.11 1.10 2.51
CA ILE A 143 24.52 0.92 1.11
C ILE A 143 24.27 2.20 0.30
N MET A 144 23.15 2.88 0.54
CA MET A 144 22.80 4.11 -0.17
C MET A 144 23.68 5.30 0.19
N THR A 145 24.31 5.32 1.37
CA THR A 145 24.98 6.51 1.91
C THR A 145 26.49 6.38 2.08
N GLN A 146 27.01 5.18 2.33
CA GLN A 146 28.43 4.95 2.57
C GLN A 146 29.19 4.69 1.27
N ASP A 147 30.43 5.18 1.15
CA ASP A 147 31.27 4.98 -0.04
C ASP A 147 31.57 3.51 -0.29
N GLU A 148 31.87 2.77 0.77
CA GLU A 148 32.12 1.34 0.75
C GLU A 148 31.29 0.63 1.82
N ILE A 149 30.87 -0.58 1.53
CA ILE A 149 30.15 -1.47 2.45
C ILE A 149 30.92 -2.76 2.65
N GLU A 150 31.00 -3.17 3.92
CA GLU A 150 31.35 -4.51 4.36
C GLU A 150 30.28 -4.97 5.36
N HIS A 151 29.76 -6.18 5.20
CA HIS A 151 28.76 -6.74 6.09
C HIS A 151 28.95 -8.24 6.23
N ASP A 152 29.10 -8.74 7.47
CA ASP A 152 29.16 -10.15 7.81
C ASP A 152 28.04 -10.47 8.82
N GLY A 153 26.81 -10.48 8.34
CA GLY A 153 25.62 -10.76 9.13
C GLY A 153 25.25 -12.22 9.15
N GLU A 154 24.13 -12.52 9.78
CA GLU A 154 23.60 -13.88 9.87
C GLU A 154 23.08 -14.36 8.51
N PHE A 155 22.31 -13.52 7.80
CA PHE A 155 21.64 -13.85 6.55
C PHE A 155 22.30 -13.23 5.33
N ILE A 156 23.04 -12.13 5.50
CA ILE A 156 23.62 -11.35 4.40
C ILE A 156 25.11 -11.19 4.61
N LYS A 157 25.88 -11.55 3.59
CA LYS A 157 27.34 -11.37 3.60
C LYS A 157 27.80 -10.62 2.38
N ILE A 158 28.46 -9.46 2.62
CA ILE A 158 28.98 -8.59 1.57
C ILE A 158 30.45 -8.30 1.87
N PRO A 159 31.39 -8.83 1.07
CA PRO A 159 32.81 -8.43 1.18
C PRO A 159 32.95 -6.94 0.90
N ARG A 160 33.93 -6.27 1.51
CA ARG A 160 34.18 -4.83 1.36
C ARG A 160 34.30 -4.42 -0.11
N ARG A 161 33.39 -3.49 -0.52
CA ARG A 161 33.35 -2.95 -1.88
C ARG A 161 32.52 -1.69 -1.98
N PRO A 162 32.80 -0.81 -2.98
CA PRO A 162 31.88 0.28 -3.32
C PRO A 162 30.62 -0.26 -4.01
N ILE A 163 29.47 0.33 -3.68
CA ILE A 163 28.19 0.02 -4.33
C ILE A 163 27.59 1.32 -4.86
N HIS A 164 27.26 1.35 -6.13
CA HIS A 164 26.68 2.49 -6.86
C HIS A 164 25.47 2.04 -7.69
N PRO A 165 24.56 2.98 -8.10
CA PRO A 165 24.63 4.43 -7.82
C PRO A 165 24.18 4.78 -6.40
N LYS A 166 24.40 6.04 -5.99
CA LYS A 166 23.78 6.64 -4.80
C LYS A 166 22.50 7.37 -5.22
N PRO A 167 21.50 7.51 -4.32
CA PRO A 167 20.24 8.19 -4.64
C PRO A 167 20.43 9.69 -4.91
N TYR A 168 19.44 10.31 -5.55
CA TYR A 168 19.37 11.75 -5.75
C TYR A 168 19.05 12.49 -4.44
N GLN A 169 18.18 11.92 -3.61
CA GLN A 169 17.81 12.46 -2.30
C GLN A 169 18.92 12.21 -1.28
N ASP A 170 19.25 13.23 -0.48
CA ASP A 170 20.22 13.15 0.60
C ASP A 170 19.51 13.07 1.96
N PRO A 171 19.85 12.11 2.85
CA PRO A 171 20.82 11.01 2.66
C PRO A 171 20.25 9.84 1.83
N HIS A 172 18.95 9.69 1.75
CA HIS A 172 18.22 8.67 0.98
C HIS A 172 16.72 9.02 0.92
N PRO A 173 15.92 8.39 0.04
CA PRO A 173 14.46 8.55 0.02
C PRO A 173 13.83 8.29 1.39
N PRO A 174 12.71 8.97 1.75
CA PRO A 174 12.00 8.69 2.98
C PRO A 174 11.53 7.24 3.01
N MET A 175 11.73 6.59 4.16
CA MET A 175 11.42 5.17 4.34
C MET A 175 10.09 4.97 5.06
N TYR A 176 9.36 3.92 4.65
CA TYR A 176 8.10 3.52 5.25
C TYR A 176 8.10 2.03 5.56
N LEU A 177 7.27 1.62 6.52
CA LEU A 177 7.03 0.21 6.83
C LEU A 177 5.55 -0.14 6.59
N ALA A 178 5.29 -1.30 5.96
CA ALA A 178 3.93 -1.84 5.87
C ALA A 178 3.44 -2.28 7.25
N CYS A 179 2.31 -1.73 7.69
CA CYS A 179 1.76 -1.92 9.02
C CYS A 179 0.40 -2.59 8.94
N THR A 180 0.36 -3.90 9.21
CA THR A 180 -0.87 -4.71 9.20
C THR A 180 -1.40 -5.00 10.61
N ASN A 181 -0.58 -4.81 11.65
CA ASN A 181 -0.91 -5.09 13.04
C ASN A 181 -0.17 -4.14 14.01
N THR A 182 -0.46 -4.25 15.29
CA THR A 182 0.12 -3.42 16.37
C THR A 182 1.66 -3.53 16.46
N ASP A 183 2.23 -4.73 16.24
CA ASP A 183 3.67 -4.93 16.28
C ASP A 183 4.38 -4.15 15.17
N THR A 184 3.89 -4.24 13.95
CA THR A 184 4.48 -3.50 12.81
C THR A 184 4.31 -1.98 12.93
N LEU A 185 3.23 -1.49 13.52
CA LEU A 185 3.04 -0.07 13.85
C LEU A 185 4.06 0.41 14.89
N THR A 186 4.25 -0.38 15.94
CA THR A 186 5.25 -0.12 16.99
C THR A 186 6.66 -0.07 16.39
N ARG A 187 7.00 -1.04 15.55
CA ARG A 187 8.29 -1.08 14.85
C ARG A 187 8.49 0.13 13.94
N ALA A 188 7.49 0.53 13.16
CA ALA A 188 7.58 1.71 12.29
C ALA A 188 7.91 2.97 13.11
N GLY A 189 7.19 3.21 14.22
CA GLY A 189 7.44 4.34 15.12
C GLY A 189 8.83 4.30 15.75
N GLN A 190 9.22 3.17 16.34
CA GLN A 190 10.54 2.99 16.97
C GLN A 190 11.70 3.17 15.99
N ARG A 191 11.54 2.74 14.73
CA ARG A 191 12.56 2.85 13.69
C ARG A 191 12.59 4.21 12.98
N GLY A 192 11.72 5.14 13.35
CA GLY A 192 11.67 6.46 12.72
C GLY A 192 11.20 6.42 11.27
N MET A 193 10.35 5.47 10.90
CA MET A 193 9.83 5.27 9.55
C MET A 193 8.37 5.71 9.44
N GLY A 194 7.93 6.10 8.25
CA GLY A 194 6.51 6.28 7.95
C GLY A 194 5.76 4.95 8.06
N ALA A 195 4.47 5.01 8.37
CA ALA A 195 3.59 3.86 8.46
C ALA A 195 2.62 3.83 7.25
N LEU A 196 2.62 2.73 6.50
CA LEU A 196 1.60 2.43 5.50
C LEU A 196 0.58 1.50 6.14
N VAL A 197 -0.65 1.97 6.39
CA VAL A 197 -1.65 1.23 7.16
C VAL A 197 -2.85 0.83 6.34
N LEU A 198 -3.35 -0.39 6.58
CA LEU A 198 -4.63 -0.83 6.03
C LEU A 198 -5.77 -0.07 6.72
N GLY A 199 -6.66 0.53 5.92
CA GLY A 199 -7.78 1.35 6.38
C GLY A 199 -9.16 0.69 6.24
N PHE A 200 -9.22 -0.62 6.03
CA PHE A 200 -10.49 -1.34 5.85
C PHE A 200 -11.39 -1.37 7.10
N GLY A 201 -10.84 -1.13 8.28
CA GLY A 201 -11.61 -0.96 9.50
C GLY A 201 -12.29 0.41 9.66
N GLY A 202 -11.98 1.35 8.76
CA GLY A 202 -12.53 2.71 8.79
C GLY A 202 -11.75 3.69 9.67
N PRO A 203 -12.28 4.93 9.85
CA PRO A 203 -11.60 6.01 10.56
C PRO A 203 -11.26 5.69 12.02
N GLU A 204 -12.14 5.00 12.74
CA GLU A 204 -11.95 4.63 14.15
C GLU A 204 -10.80 3.63 14.33
N ASP A 205 -10.61 2.71 13.38
CA ASP A 205 -9.48 1.79 13.35
C ASP A 205 -8.18 2.54 13.03
N VAL A 206 -8.21 3.46 12.08
CA VAL A 206 -7.07 4.32 11.76
C VAL A 206 -6.64 5.18 12.96
N ALA A 207 -7.60 5.72 13.74
CA ALA A 207 -7.30 6.47 14.95
C ALA A 207 -6.53 5.63 15.97
N LYS A 208 -6.97 4.39 16.26
CA LYS A 208 -6.27 3.46 17.14
C LYS A 208 -4.85 3.14 16.64
N LYS A 209 -4.71 2.89 15.34
CA LYS A 209 -3.42 2.65 14.71
C LYS A 209 -2.49 3.85 14.82
N ASN A 210 -3.02 5.06 14.65
CA ASN A 210 -2.28 6.30 14.81
C ASN A 210 -1.76 6.48 16.23
N GLU A 211 -2.58 6.20 17.27
CA GLU A 211 -2.15 6.27 18.66
C GLU A 211 -0.95 5.37 18.93
N VAL A 212 -1.02 4.10 18.53
CA VAL A 212 0.10 3.14 18.69
C VAL A 212 1.36 3.65 18.00
N TYR A 213 1.23 4.07 16.73
CA TYR A 213 2.35 4.57 15.94
C TYR A 213 2.99 5.81 16.57
N ARG A 214 2.18 6.83 16.94
CA ARG A 214 2.69 8.08 17.55
C ARG A 214 3.31 7.84 18.91
N GLN A 215 2.75 6.96 19.74
CA GLN A 215 3.34 6.58 21.02
C GLN A 215 4.73 5.94 20.81
N ALA A 216 4.84 4.98 19.90
CA ALA A 216 6.12 4.34 19.58
C ALA A 216 7.14 5.33 19.01
N TRP A 217 6.69 6.25 18.14
CA TRP A 217 7.53 7.33 17.62
C TRP A 217 8.10 8.22 18.72
N ASN A 218 7.27 8.63 19.68
CA ASN A 218 7.67 9.53 20.76
C ASN A 218 8.62 8.87 21.78
N THR A 219 8.62 7.54 21.87
CA THR A 219 9.46 6.75 22.77
C THR A 219 10.65 6.09 22.09
N ARG A 220 10.88 6.36 20.77
CA ARG A 220 11.95 5.74 20.01
C ARG A 220 13.32 6.14 20.52
N LYS A 221 14.26 5.24 20.36
CA LYS A 221 15.67 5.47 20.69
C LYS A 221 16.50 5.65 19.42
N PRO A 222 17.55 6.48 19.45
CA PRO A 222 18.42 6.69 18.28
C PRO A 222 19.03 5.40 17.72
N GLU A 223 19.37 4.44 18.59
CA GLU A 223 19.96 3.16 18.22
C GLU A 223 19.01 2.24 17.45
N ASP A 224 17.68 2.42 17.62
CA ASP A 224 16.66 1.61 16.94
C ASP A 224 16.31 2.14 15.54
N GLN A 225 16.87 3.28 15.15
CA GLN A 225 16.51 3.95 13.90
C GLN A 225 16.88 3.13 12.67
N GLY A 226 15.90 2.91 11.78
CA GLY A 226 16.05 2.08 10.59
C GLY A 226 16.78 2.75 9.41
N GLY A 227 16.97 4.07 9.45
CA GLY A 227 17.65 4.86 8.40
C GLY A 227 18.25 6.13 8.96
N PHE A 228 18.78 7.01 8.08
CA PHE A 228 19.44 8.26 8.49
C PHE A 228 18.52 9.49 8.40
N ARG A 229 17.26 9.29 7.98
CA ARG A 229 16.25 10.33 7.84
C ARG A 229 14.96 9.89 8.53
N PRO A 230 14.76 10.23 9.82
CA PRO A 230 13.48 9.97 10.48
C PRO A 230 12.34 10.69 9.75
N TYR A 231 11.23 9.98 9.53
CA TYR A 231 10.12 10.50 8.75
C TYR A 231 8.78 10.08 9.36
N GLN A 232 8.20 10.96 10.23
CA GLN A 232 6.92 10.71 10.86
C GLN A 232 5.79 10.95 9.88
N HIS A 233 5.12 9.89 9.45
CA HIS A 233 4.06 9.98 8.46
C HIS A 233 3.16 8.74 8.53
N LEU A 234 1.86 8.93 8.59
CA LEU A 234 0.88 7.84 8.54
C LEU A 234 0.05 7.96 7.27
N ALA A 235 0.20 7.00 6.38
CA ALA A 235 -0.57 6.89 5.15
C ALA A 235 -1.65 5.81 5.32
N ALA A 236 -2.92 6.20 5.23
CA ALA A 236 -4.06 5.32 5.46
C ALA A 236 -4.73 4.91 4.15
N LEU A 237 -4.87 3.60 3.92
CA LEU A 237 -5.60 3.05 2.79
C LEU A 237 -7.07 3.44 2.87
N CYS A 238 -7.62 3.90 1.75
CA CYS A 238 -8.99 4.37 1.61
C CYS A 238 -9.65 3.73 0.38
N PRO A 239 -10.46 2.68 0.55
CA PRO A 239 -11.26 2.14 -0.54
C PRO A 239 -12.23 3.21 -1.07
N THR A 240 -12.19 3.46 -2.40
CA THR A 240 -12.82 4.67 -2.94
C THR A 240 -13.39 4.45 -4.33
N ILE A 241 -14.67 4.80 -4.50
CA ILE A 241 -15.33 5.00 -5.80
C ILE A 241 -16.24 6.22 -5.68
N VAL A 242 -15.99 7.23 -6.49
CA VAL A 242 -16.68 8.51 -6.47
C VAL A 242 -17.32 8.77 -7.84
N LEU A 243 -18.64 8.68 -7.90
CA LEU A 243 -19.41 8.90 -9.13
C LEU A 243 -20.52 9.94 -8.88
N LYS A 244 -21.10 10.44 -9.96
CA LYS A 244 -22.27 11.31 -9.87
C LYS A 244 -23.46 10.58 -9.24
N ASP A 245 -23.66 9.30 -9.57
CA ASP A 245 -24.64 8.43 -8.92
C ASP A 245 -23.97 7.72 -7.72
N GLY A 246 -24.25 8.22 -6.51
CA GLY A 246 -23.68 7.66 -5.28
C GLY A 246 -24.14 6.23 -4.98
N GLN A 247 -25.32 5.82 -5.38
CA GLN A 247 -25.79 4.43 -5.20
C GLN A 247 -25.03 3.48 -6.14
N GLN A 248 -24.81 3.90 -7.39
CA GLN A 248 -23.99 3.14 -8.33
C GLN A 248 -22.54 3.03 -7.84
N ALA A 249 -21.96 4.14 -7.34
CA ALA A 249 -20.63 4.14 -6.74
C ALA A 249 -20.50 3.15 -5.58
N ARG A 250 -21.47 3.15 -4.67
CA ARG A 250 -21.53 2.24 -3.53
C ARG A 250 -21.61 0.77 -4.00
N LYS A 251 -22.50 0.45 -4.93
CA LYS A 251 -22.68 -0.92 -5.48
C LYS A 251 -21.38 -1.44 -6.13
N ILE A 252 -20.75 -0.63 -6.96
CA ILE A 252 -19.49 -0.95 -7.63
C ILE A 252 -18.36 -1.12 -6.61
N GLY A 253 -18.22 -0.18 -5.68
CA GLY A 253 -17.16 -0.18 -4.66
C GLY A 253 -17.24 -1.39 -3.74
N ILE A 254 -18.42 -1.71 -3.21
CA ILE A 254 -18.67 -2.88 -2.36
C ILE A 254 -18.30 -4.18 -3.09
N LYS A 255 -18.69 -4.32 -4.36
CA LYS A 255 -18.37 -5.51 -5.16
C LYS A 255 -16.86 -5.65 -5.38
N GLY A 256 -16.17 -4.53 -5.64
CA GLY A 256 -14.71 -4.52 -5.76
C GLY A 256 -14.01 -4.88 -4.45
N GLN A 257 -14.44 -4.27 -3.34
CA GLN A 257 -13.89 -4.55 -2.01
C GLN A 257 -14.07 -6.02 -1.63
N ARG A 258 -15.24 -6.61 -1.89
CA ARG A 258 -15.46 -8.04 -1.66
C ARG A 258 -14.44 -8.89 -2.41
N TYR A 259 -14.24 -8.62 -3.71
CA TYR A 259 -13.28 -9.37 -4.51
C TYR A 259 -11.85 -9.23 -3.95
N PHE A 260 -11.47 -8.02 -3.58
CA PHE A 260 -10.17 -7.75 -2.98
C PHE A 260 -9.94 -8.58 -1.72
N MET A 261 -10.90 -8.54 -0.79
CA MET A 261 -10.78 -9.23 0.49
C MET A 261 -10.87 -10.75 0.38
N GLU A 262 -11.74 -11.29 -0.47
CA GLU A 262 -11.80 -12.73 -0.74
C GLU A 262 -10.52 -13.23 -1.40
N SER A 263 -9.88 -12.40 -2.28
CA SER A 263 -8.57 -12.72 -2.86
C SER A 263 -7.47 -12.75 -1.81
N LEU A 264 -7.44 -11.77 -0.90
CA LEU A 264 -6.55 -11.77 0.27
C LEU A 264 -6.72 -13.05 1.09
N GLY A 265 -7.96 -13.39 1.44
CA GLY A 265 -8.23 -14.57 2.24
C GLY A 265 -7.89 -15.87 1.55
N HIS A 266 -7.98 -15.94 0.24
CA HIS A 266 -7.51 -17.11 -0.50
C HIS A 266 -6.02 -17.34 -0.30
N TRP A 267 -5.20 -16.30 -0.45
CA TRP A 267 -3.75 -16.41 -0.40
C TRP A 267 -3.15 -16.41 1.02
N TYR A 268 -3.76 -15.70 1.96
CA TYR A 268 -3.26 -15.58 3.33
C TYR A 268 -3.97 -16.52 4.32
N GLY A 269 -5.20 -16.93 4.01
CA GLY A 269 -6.05 -17.73 4.91
C GLY A 269 -6.50 -19.07 4.37
N ALA A 270 -6.02 -19.51 3.22
CA ALA A 270 -6.48 -20.72 2.54
C ALA A 270 -8.01 -20.74 2.29
N GLY A 271 -8.63 -19.58 2.15
CA GLY A 271 -10.02 -19.42 1.75
C GLY A 271 -10.29 -19.85 0.30
N PRO A 272 -11.55 -19.96 -0.12
CA PRO A 272 -11.87 -20.28 -1.49
C PRO A 272 -11.43 -19.14 -2.43
N LYS A 273 -11.12 -19.49 -3.68
CA LYS A 273 -10.86 -18.50 -4.73
C LYS A 273 -12.15 -17.69 -4.98
N PRO A 274 -12.07 -16.34 -5.07
CA PRO A 274 -13.26 -15.53 -5.34
C PRO A 274 -13.84 -15.84 -6.72
N ASP A 275 -15.15 -15.95 -6.78
CA ASP A 275 -15.90 -16.19 -8.02
C ASP A 275 -17.08 -15.21 -8.13
N PRO A 276 -16.85 -14.01 -8.72
CA PRO A 276 -17.87 -12.98 -8.83
C PRO A 276 -19.12 -13.41 -9.59
N SER A 277 -19.04 -14.47 -10.41
CA SER A 277 -20.20 -14.99 -11.16
C SER A 277 -21.28 -15.64 -10.28
N LYS A 278 -20.88 -16.01 -9.07
CA LYS A 278 -21.77 -16.65 -8.08
C LYS A 278 -22.36 -15.69 -7.06
N TRP A 279 -22.01 -14.40 -7.12
CA TRP A 279 -22.46 -13.44 -6.14
C TRP A 279 -23.87 -12.94 -6.45
N GLU A 280 -24.68 -12.84 -5.40
CA GLU A 280 -25.94 -12.12 -5.45
C GLU A 280 -25.70 -10.63 -5.59
N ASP A 281 -26.70 -9.92 -6.13
CA ASP A 281 -26.58 -8.46 -6.32
C ASP A 281 -26.52 -7.68 -5.00
N ASP A 282 -27.21 -8.16 -3.96
CA ASP A 282 -27.14 -7.60 -2.62
C ASP A 282 -26.34 -8.52 -1.69
N ILE A 283 -25.13 -8.05 -1.37
CA ILE A 283 -24.19 -8.75 -0.47
C ILE A 283 -24.06 -8.06 0.87
N THR A 284 -24.84 -7.00 1.10
CA THR A 284 -24.86 -6.25 2.36
C THR A 284 -25.77 -6.99 3.36
N THR A 285 -25.31 -7.10 4.60
CA THR A 285 -26.08 -7.58 5.76
C THR A 285 -25.83 -6.63 6.94
N HIS A 286 -26.34 -6.97 8.11
CA HIS A 286 -26.10 -6.18 9.32
C HIS A 286 -25.33 -7.02 10.35
N ASP A 287 -24.43 -6.37 11.10
CA ASP A 287 -23.77 -6.95 12.28
C ASP A 287 -24.72 -6.97 13.48
N ALA A 288 -24.20 -7.39 14.65
CA ALA A 288 -24.97 -7.45 15.89
C ALA A 288 -25.42 -6.06 16.38
N GLU A 289 -24.70 -5.00 15.99
CA GLU A 289 -24.99 -3.61 16.31
C GLU A 289 -25.89 -2.92 15.27
N GLY A 290 -26.31 -3.64 14.22
CA GLY A 290 -27.18 -3.14 13.17
C GLY A 290 -26.47 -2.30 12.10
N LYS A 291 -25.12 -2.34 12.03
CA LYS A 291 -24.36 -1.67 10.98
C LYS A 291 -24.30 -2.50 9.71
N ASP A 292 -24.35 -1.83 8.58
CA ASP A 292 -24.16 -2.48 7.28
C ASP A 292 -22.75 -3.10 7.17
N VAL A 293 -22.71 -4.37 6.80
CA VAL A 293 -21.49 -5.15 6.58
C VAL A 293 -21.61 -5.99 5.33
N ILE A 294 -20.48 -6.37 4.74
CA ILE A 294 -20.44 -7.28 3.59
C ILE A 294 -20.20 -8.70 4.08
N LYS A 295 -21.06 -9.65 3.69
CA LYS A 295 -20.75 -11.07 3.84
C LYS A 295 -19.65 -11.45 2.86
N THR A 296 -18.57 -12.02 3.38
CA THR A 296 -17.52 -12.65 2.59
C THR A 296 -17.60 -14.16 2.70
N GLN A 297 -17.05 -14.89 1.73
CA GLN A 297 -17.01 -16.36 1.77
C GLN A 297 -15.87 -16.88 2.67
N PHE A 298 -15.26 -16.03 3.48
CA PHE A 298 -14.23 -16.41 4.42
C PHE A 298 -14.78 -17.32 5.51
N ALA A 299 -14.42 -18.56 5.46
CA ALA A 299 -14.81 -19.58 6.44
C ALA A 299 -13.59 -20.09 7.24
N SER A 300 -12.45 -19.38 7.32
CA SER A 300 -11.28 -19.98 7.97
C SER A 300 -10.77 -19.15 9.16
N GLU A 301 -10.74 -19.83 10.31
CA GLU A 301 -10.12 -19.37 11.55
C GLU A 301 -8.56 -19.24 11.48
N LYS A 302 -7.96 -19.38 10.28
CA LYS A 302 -6.49 -19.48 10.10
C LYS A 302 -5.93 -18.42 9.16
N VAL A 303 -6.30 -17.18 9.34
CA VAL A 303 -5.71 -16.10 8.55
C VAL A 303 -4.52 -15.48 9.29
N SER A 304 -3.37 -15.33 8.62
CA SER A 304 -2.11 -14.85 9.21
C SER A 304 -2.04 -13.32 9.39
N PHE A 305 -3.05 -12.58 9.04
CA PHE A 305 -3.25 -11.22 9.52
C PHE A 305 -3.80 -11.28 10.94
N ASP A 306 -3.56 -10.26 11.76
CA ASP A 306 -4.20 -10.17 13.07
C ASP A 306 -5.69 -9.88 12.90
N PHE A 307 -6.34 -10.84 12.32
CA PHE A 307 -7.77 -10.95 12.16
C PHE A 307 -8.36 -11.63 13.41
N SER A 308 -7.88 -11.24 14.58
CA SER A 308 -8.40 -11.69 15.87
C SER A 308 -9.82 -11.18 16.15
N ASP A 309 -10.34 -10.30 15.30
CA ASP A 309 -11.72 -9.86 15.34
C ASP A 309 -12.62 -10.92 14.66
N PRO A 310 -13.52 -11.60 15.40
CA PRO A 310 -14.48 -12.53 14.82
C PRO A 310 -15.41 -11.87 13.80
N ASN A 311 -15.49 -10.52 13.76
CA ASN A 311 -16.23 -9.75 12.76
C ASN A 311 -15.47 -9.56 11.46
N MET A 312 -14.27 -10.06 11.32
CA MET A 312 -13.55 -9.98 10.04
C MET A 312 -14.18 -10.80 8.90
N MET A 313 -15.07 -11.71 9.22
CA MET A 313 -15.93 -12.34 8.21
C MET A 313 -16.99 -11.38 7.65
N LEU A 314 -17.18 -10.23 8.32
CA LEU A 314 -18.08 -9.16 7.95
C LEU A 314 -17.26 -7.91 7.66
N MET A 315 -17.26 -7.47 6.40
CA MET A 315 -16.50 -6.30 5.99
C MET A 315 -17.33 -5.04 6.09
N ASN A 316 -16.73 -3.98 6.63
CA ASN A 316 -17.34 -2.65 6.62
C ASN A 316 -17.51 -2.14 5.17
N PRO A 317 -18.74 -1.94 4.66
CA PRO A 317 -18.96 -1.37 3.34
C PRO A 317 -18.98 0.17 3.35
N ASN A 318 -18.80 0.78 4.52
CA ASN A 318 -18.92 2.22 4.70
C ASN A 318 -17.56 2.90 4.51
N HIS A 319 -17.09 2.93 3.26
CA HIS A 319 -15.89 3.63 2.81
C HIS A 319 -16.23 4.84 1.93
N ALA A 320 -15.26 5.39 1.23
CA ALA A 320 -15.46 6.52 0.32
C ALA A 320 -16.15 6.06 -0.98
N TYR A 321 -17.31 5.40 -0.85
CA TYR A 321 -18.16 4.98 -1.96
C TYR A 321 -19.40 5.87 -2.00
N GLY A 322 -19.50 6.74 -3.01
CA GLY A 322 -20.63 7.64 -3.10
C GLY A 322 -20.41 8.82 -4.05
N THR A 323 -20.99 9.93 -3.71
CA THR A 323 -20.79 11.22 -4.37
C THR A 323 -19.49 11.91 -3.93
N VAL A 324 -19.19 13.06 -4.50
CA VAL A 324 -18.07 13.91 -4.06
C VAL A 324 -18.21 14.29 -2.59
N GLU A 325 -19.42 14.65 -2.15
CA GLU A 325 -19.73 15.06 -0.78
C GLU A 325 -19.51 13.89 0.21
N ASP A 326 -19.94 12.68 -0.16
CA ASP A 326 -19.70 11.46 0.64
C ASP A 326 -18.21 11.21 0.82
N CYS A 327 -17.44 11.33 -0.26
CA CYS A 327 -15.98 11.18 -0.25
C CYS A 327 -15.30 12.23 0.63
N ILE A 328 -15.67 13.51 0.50
CA ILE A 328 -15.15 14.60 1.34
C ILE A 328 -15.43 14.30 2.81
N GLY A 329 -16.65 13.89 3.15
CA GLY A 329 -17.02 13.55 4.53
C GLY A 329 -16.22 12.39 5.09
N TYR A 330 -15.97 11.35 4.27
CA TYR A 330 -15.16 10.20 4.69
C TYR A 330 -13.68 10.55 4.85
N VAL A 331 -13.10 11.26 3.90
CA VAL A 331 -11.70 11.72 3.94
C VAL A 331 -11.47 12.65 5.14
N GLN A 332 -12.43 13.54 5.46
CA GLN A 332 -12.31 14.39 6.66
C GLN A 332 -12.17 13.55 7.93
N ARG A 333 -12.99 12.49 8.10
CA ARG A 333 -12.87 11.60 9.26
C ARG A 333 -11.54 10.88 9.34
N LEU A 334 -10.95 10.48 8.20
CA LEU A 334 -9.60 9.91 8.17
C LEU A 334 -8.53 10.93 8.58
N ILE A 335 -8.66 12.17 8.14
CA ILE A 335 -7.79 13.29 8.56
C ILE A 335 -7.90 13.51 10.07
N ASP A 336 -9.11 13.56 10.59
CA ASP A 336 -9.39 13.74 12.03
C ASP A 336 -8.85 12.56 12.86
N SER A 337 -8.74 11.37 12.26
CA SER A 337 -8.11 10.19 12.85
C SER A 337 -6.57 10.24 12.83
N GLY A 338 -5.98 11.31 12.31
CA GLY A 338 -4.53 11.56 12.31
C GLY A 338 -3.76 11.01 11.11
N ALA A 339 -4.45 10.69 10.01
CA ALA A 339 -3.77 10.35 8.76
C ALA A 339 -3.06 11.59 8.17
N ASP A 340 -1.81 11.42 7.74
CA ASP A 340 -1.02 12.44 7.03
C ASP A 340 -1.16 12.31 5.51
N GLU A 341 -1.58 11.11 5.05
CA GLU A 341 -1.78 10.79 3.63
C GLU A 341 -2.96 9.84 3.45
N ILE A 342 -3.78 10.11 2.45
CA ILE A 342 -4.88 9.24 2.03
C ILE A 342 -4.43 8.43 0.82
N LEU A 343 -4.35 7.10 0.99
CA LEU A 343 -4.03 6.15 -0.09
C LEU A 343 -5.33 5.63 -0.70
N PHE A 344 -5.82 6.28 -1.73
CA PHE A 344 -7.00 5.80 -2.43
C PHE A 344 -6.70 4.49 -3.17
N ILE A 345 -7.49 3.45 -2.88
CA ILE A 345 -7.50 2.22 -3.67
C ILE A 345 -8.80 2.18 -4.48
N CYS A 346 -8.65 2.42 -5.78
CA CYS A 346 -9.75 2.42 -6.76
C CYS A 346 -9.73 1.16 -7.63
N GLN A 347 -8.56 0.51 -7.76
CA GLN A 347 -8.38 -0.70 -8.55
C GLN A 347 -8.59 -1.93 -7.67
N MET A 348 -9.82 -2.40 -7.58
CA MET A 348 -10.18 -3.64 -6.91
C MET A 348 -10.95 -4.52 -7.92
N GLY A 349 -10.35 -5.57 -8.35
CA GLY A 349 -10.65 -6.58 -9.36
C GLY A 349 -11.88 -6.44 -10.27
N THR A 350 -13.05 -6.23 -9.68
CA THR A 350 -14.32 -6.14 -10.45
C THR A 350 -14.70 -4.71 -10.84
N ILE A 351 -13.93 -3.70 -10.40
CA ILE A 351 -14.25 -2.30 -10.68
C ILE A 351 -13.86 -1.96 -12.12
N PRO A 352 -14.80 -1.49 -12.96
CA PRO A 352 -14.51 -1.20 -14.36
C PRO A 352 -13.67 0.08 -14.50
N GLN A 353 -12.81 0.13 -15.52
CA GLN A 353 -11.90 1.25 -15.80
C GLN A 353 -12.61 2.61 -15.85
N TRP A 354 -13.79 2.69 -16.49
CA TRP A 354 -14.52 3.95 -16.59
C TRP A 354 -14.86 4.54 -15.21
N ALA A 355 -15.23 3.68 -14.23
CA ALA A 355 -15.56 4.14 -12.87
C ALA A 355 -14.31 4.59 -12.10
N GLN A 356 -13.18 3.93 -12.34
CA GLN A 356 -11.90 4.35 -11.78
C GLN A 356 -11.49 5.73 -12.34
N LEU A 357 -11.55 5.93 -13.66
CA LEU A 357 -11.18 7.20 -14.30
C LEU A 357 -12.13 8.36 -13.88
N GLU A 358 -13.44 8.11 -13.76
CA GLU A 358 -14.39 9.11 -13.25
C GLU A 358 -14.07 9.44 -11.77
N THR A 359 -13.77 8.43 -10.96
CA THR A 359 -13.34 8.62 -9.56
C THR A 359 -12.09 9.52 -9.48
N LEU A 360 -11.06 9.27 -10.30
CA LEU A 360 -9.85 10.09 -10.30
C LEU A 360 -10.12 11.54 -10.67
N ARG A 361 -11.00 11.79 -11.66
CA ARG A 361 -11.41 13.16 -12.04
C ARG A 361 -12.16 13.83 -10.89
N ASN A 362 -13.16 13.17 -10.32
CA ASN A 362 -13.96 13.72 -9.22
C ASN A 362 -13.09 14.05 -7.99
N ILE A 363 -12.13 13.19 -7.66
CA ILE A 363 -11.17 13.45 -6.57
C ILE A 363 -10.28 14.64 -6.92
N GLY A 364 -9.71 14.68 -8.12
CA GLY A 364 -8.78 15.73 -8.54
C GLY A 364 -9.44 17.10 -8.71
N GLU A 365 -10.66 17.15 -9.23
CA GLU A 365 -11.39 18.39 -9.50
C GLU A 365 -12.10 18.96 -8.28
N HIS A 366 -12.48 18.10 -7.31
CA HIS A 366 -13.34 18.52 -6.20
C HIS A 366 -12.76 18.21 -4.82
N VAL A 367 -12.31 16.98 -4.57
CA VAL A 367 -11.87 16.54 -3.23
C VAL A 367 -10.52 17.16 -2.85
N ILE A 368 -9.49 16.99 -3.69
CA ILE A 368 -8.14 17.53 -3.45
C ILE A 368 -8.16 19.05 -3.29
N PRO A 369 -8.83 19.83 -4.18
CA PRO A 369 -8.90 21.28 -4.02
C PRO A 369 -9.63 21.73 -2.76
N HIS A 370 -10.68 21.00 -2.33
CA HIS A 370 -11.41 21.29 -1.08
C HIS A 370 -10.44 21.29 0.12
N PHE A 371 -9.67 20.23 0.32
CA PHE A 371 -8.74 20.12 1.46
C PHE A 371 -7.53 21.05 1.34
N ARG A 372 -7.01 21.28 0.13
CA ARG A 372 -5.93 22.24 -0.08
C ARG A 372 -6.35 23.68 0.20
N ALA A 373 -7.60 24.03 -0.09
CA ALA A 373 -8.15 25.35 0.26
C ALA A 373 -8.32 25.52 1.78
N GLN A 374 -8.76 24.49 2.49
CA GLN A 374 -8.85 24.51 3.96
C GLN A 374 -7.46 24.72 4.61
N ALA A 375 -6.44 23.98 4.16
CA ALA A 375 -5.08 24.11 4.67
C ALA A 375 -4.50 25.54 4.49
N LYS A 376 -4.79 26.17 3.37
CA LYS A 376 -4.37 27.58 3.10
C LYS A 376 -5.08 28.61 3.98
N ARG A 377 -6.27 28.32 4.50
CA ARG A 377 -7.02 29.22 5.41
C ARG A 377 -6.59 29.05 6.87
N ALA A 378 -5.99 27.90 7.21
CA ALA A 378 -5.52 27.57 8.55
C ALA A 378 -4.05 27.95 8.79
N ALA A 379 -3.27 28.23 7.74
CA ALA A 379 -1.89 28.70 7.77
C ALA A 379 -1.79 30.23 7.74
#